data_c5b6f3f379f6662f7bf6ab3a13f69574
#
_entry.id   c5b6f3f379f6662f7bf6ab3a13f69574
#
_cell.length_a   1.000
_cell.length_b   1.000
_cell.length_c   1.000
_cell.angle_alpha   90.00
_cell.angle_beta   90.00
_cell.angle_gamma   90.00
#
_symmetry.space_group_name_H-M   'P 1'
#
loop_
_entity.id
_entity.type
_entity.pdbx_description
1 polymer ?
#
loop_
_entity_poly.entity_id
_entity_poly.type
_entity_poly.pdbx_seq_one_letter_code
_entity_poly.pdbx_strand_id
1 'polypeptide(L)'
;TCYNGLYRVNSMGYFNTPYGKYKNPAIFDEEILLAINKYLNSANIEIKNESFEHSVHDAEKGDFVYFDPPYDSPNCTNFTGYQAGGFDHKSQTLLRDVMVDLTDRGVKCLMSNAATDFIIQLFEEEASDKFKIEYVSANRTIGSNVDSRGKVDEVLIRNYDLRIS
;
A
#
# COMPACT_ATOMS: atom_id res chain seq x y z
N THR A 1 -8.50 -17.60 -6.06
CA THR A 1 -7.63 -16.80 -6.95
C THR A 1 -8.50 -15.93 -7.81
N CYS A 2 -8.22 -14.64 -7.78
CA CYS A 2 -8.97 -13.64 -8.49
C CYS A 2 -8.25 -13.30 -9.80
N TYR A 3 -8.97 -13.25 -10.91
CA TYR A 3 -8.39 -12.89 -12.19
C TYR A 3 -7.83 -11.46 -12.12
N ASN A 4 -6.59 -11.26 -12.52
CA ASN A 4 -5.84 -10.00 -12.39
C ASN A 4 -5.76 -9.46 -10.94
N GLY A 5 -5.81 -10.32 -9.93
CA GLY A 5 -5.73 -9.92 -8.54
C GLY A 5 -6.96 -9.18 -7.98
N LEU A 6 -8.03 -9.03 -8.77
CA LEU A 6 -9.24 -8.37 -8.32
C LEU A 6 -10.07 -9.28 -7.44
N TYR A 7 -10.30 -8.87 -6.19
CA TYR A 7 -11.20 -9.52 -5.26
C TYR A 7 -12.28 -8.53 -4.81
N ARG A 8 -13.53 -8.91 -4.97
CA ARG A 8 -14.67 -8.16 -4.47
C ARG A 8 -15.78 -9.11 -4.04
N VAL A 9 -16.41 -8.77 -2.94
CA VAL A 9 -17.60 -9.48 -2.44
C VAL A 9 -18.80 -8.53 -2.38
N ASN A 10 -19.99 -9.09 -2.46
CA ASN A 10 -21.23 -8.36 -2.21
C ASN A 10 -21.48 -8.18 -0.70
N SER A 11 -22.58 -7.52 -0.34
CA SER A 11 -22.98 -7.30 1.06
C SER A 11 -23.22 -8.57 1.87
N MET A 12 -23.42 -9.71 1.20
CA MET A 12 -23.59 -11.03 1.83
C MET A 12 -22.27 -11.82 1.91
N GLY A 13 -21.13 -11.23 1.52
CA GLY A 13 -19.83 -11.88 1.54
C GLY A 13 -19.53 -12.79 0.35
N TYR A 14 -20.40 -12.89 -0.64
CA TYR A 14 -20.16 -13.71 -1.83
C TYR A 14 -19.29 -12.99 -2.86
N PHE A 15 -18.34 -13.73 -3.44
CA PHE A 15 -17.51 -13.23 -4.54
C PHE A 15 -18.36 -12.73 -5.71
N ASN A 16 -18.12 -11.51 -6.16
CA ASN A 16 -18.89 -10.89 -7.24
C ASN A 16 -18.05 -10.09 -8.24
N THR A 17 -16.78 -10.43 -8.36
CA THR A 17 -15.93 -9.82 -9.41
C THR A 17 -16.30 -10.44 -10.76
N PRO A 18 -16.68 -9.64 -11.77
CA PRO A 18 -17.03 -10.17 -13.09
C PRO A 18 -15.81 -10.80 -13.77
N TYR A 19 -16.02 -11.94 -14.42
CA TYR A 19 -14.98 -12.68 -15.14
C TYR A 19 -14.40 -11.93 -16.34
N GLY A 20 -15.15 -10.99 -16.91
CA GLY A 20 -14.79 -10.33 -18.17
C GLY A 20 -15.09 -11.18 -19.41
N LYS A 21 -14.72 -10.69 -20.59
CA LYS A 21 -15.01 -11.34 -21.89
C LYS A 21 -13.76 -11.98 -22.49
N TYR A 22 -12.93 -12.60 -21.69
CA TYR A 22 -11.72 -13.27 -22.17
C TYR A 22 -12.04 -14.63 -22.79
N LYS A 23 -11.50 -14.90 -24.00
CA LYS A 23 -11.69 -16.19 -24.67
C LYS A 23 -10.83 -17.32 -24.08
N ASN A 24 -9.58 -16.99 -23.69
CA ASN A 24 -8.61 -17.90 -23.07
C ASN A 24 -7.85 -17.14 -21.96
N PRO A 25 -8.42 -17.02 -20.76
CA PRO A 25 -7.71 -16.35 -19.68
C PRO A 25 -6.61 -17.26 -19.13
N ALA A 26 -5.42 -16.68 -18.92
CA ALA A 26 -4.40 -17.29 -18.08
C ALA A 26 -4.86 -17.14 -16.62
N ILE A 27 -5.47 -18.21 -16.06
CA ILE A 27 -6.08 -18.18 -14.72
C ILE A 27 -5.00 -18.23 -13.65
N PHE A 28 -3.96 -19.03 -13.88
CA PHE A 28 -2.80 -19.14 -13.00
C PHE A 28 -1.55 -19.54 -13.80
N ASP A 29 -0.40 -19.21 -13.24
CA ASP A 29 0.90 -19.67 -13.72
C ASP A 29 1.45 -20.67 -12.68
N GLU A 30 1.53 -21.94 -13.06
CA GLU A 30 1.94 -23.01 -12.15
C GLU A 30 3.40 -22.84 -11.71
N GLU A 31 4.29 -22.46 -12.63
CA GLU A 31 5.71 -22.29 -12.33
C GLU A 31 5.92 -21.16 -11.31
N ILE A 32 5.22 -20.03 -11.48
CA ILE A 32 5.27 -18.90 -10.52
C ILE A 32 4.72 -19.34 -9.18
N LEU A 33 3.58 -20.04 -9.13
CA LEU A 33 2.99 -20.49 -7.87
C LEU A 33 3.90 -21.46 -7.11
N LEU A 34 4.54 -22.39 -7.81
CA LEU A 34 5.49 -23.34 -7.21
C LEU A 34 6.76 -22.61 -6.73
N ALA A 35 7.25 -21.64 -7.50
CA ALA A 35 8.39 -20.83 -7.10
C ALA A 35 8.09 -19.99 -5.83
N ILE A 36 6.92 -19.35 -5.76
CA ILE A 36 6.47 -18.62 -4.58
C ILE A 36 6.31 -19.56 -3.37
N ASN A 37 5.69 -20.73 -3.58
CA ASN A 37 5.55 -21.72 -2.50
C ASN A 37 6.92 -22.15 -1.96
N LYS A 38 7.88 -22.47 -2.85
CA LYS A 38 9.23 -22.83 -2.46
C LYS A 38 9.91 -21.69 -1.70
N TYR A 39 9.77 -20.44 -2.18
CA TYR A 39 10.35 -19.26 -1.53
C TYR A 39 9.80 -19.07 -0.12
N LEU A 40 8.48 -19.06 0.02
CA LEU A 40 7.80 -18.86 1.31
C LEU A 40 8.14 -19.94 2.35
N ASN A 41 8.51 -21.16 1.91
CA ASN A 41 8.87 -22.26 2.80
C ASN A 41 10.40 -22.40 3.02
N SER A 42 11.23 -21.71 2.24
CA SER A 42 12.69 -21.82 2.32
C SER A 42 13.38 -20.61 2.94
N ALA A 43 12.73 -19.44 2.97
CA ALA A 43 13.26 -18.21 3.53
C ALA A 43 12.74 -17.99 4.97
N ASN A 44 13.43 -17.14 5.73
CA ASN A 44 12.95 -16.68 7.03
C ASN A 44 11.86 -15.62 6.81
N ILE A 45 10.62 -16.09 6.60
CA ILE A 45 9.46 -15.25 6.32
C ILE A 45 8.43 -15.48 7.41
N GLU A 46 7.95 -14.40 7.99
CA GLU A 46 6.84 -14.38 8.92
C GLU A 46 5.66 -13.64 8.28
N ILE A 47 4.49 -14.26 8.28
CA ILE A 47 3.24 -13.64 7.81
C ILE A 47 2.38 -13.36 9.02
N LYS A 48 2.12 -12.06 9.29
CA LYS A 48 1.35 -11.58 10.44
C LYS A 48 -0.03 -11.08 10.00
N ASN A 49 -1.03 -11.26 10.86
CA ASN A 49 -2.35 -10.67 10.70
C ASN A 49 -2.67 -9.81 11.92
N GLU A 50 -2.13 -8.62 11.92
CA GLU A 50 -2.25 -7.64 13.00
C GLU A 50 -2.24 -6.21 12.46
N SER A 51 -2.46 -5.21 13.32
CA SER A 51 -2.35 -3.81 12.90
C SER A 51 -0.91 -3.44 12.60
N PHE A 52 -0.72 -2.46 11.71
CA PHE A 52 0.61 -2.04 11.26
C PHE A 52 1.49 -1.53 12.41
N GLU A 53 0.92 -0.89 13.44
CA GLU A 53 1.65 -0.42 14.62
C GLU A 53 2.30 -1.59 15.38
N HIS A 54 1.57 -2.70 15.50
CA HIS A 54 2.07 -3.88 16.18
C HIS A 54 3.09 -4.64 15.32
N SER A 55 2.85 -4.68 14.00
CA SER A 55 3.72 -5.40 13.06
C SER A 55 5.14 -4.85 12.98
N VAL A 56 5.33 -3.58 13.32
CA VAL A 56 6.64 -2.89 13.24
C VAL A 56 7.20 -2.50 14.60
N HIS A 57 6.56 -2.92 15.69
CA HIS A 57 6.91 -2.47 17.03
C HIS A 57 8.33 -2.89 17.43
N ASP A 58 8.80 -4.03 16.96
CA ASP A 58 10.11 -4.61 17.23
C ASP A 58 11.20 -4.23 16.19
N ALA A 59 10.83 -3.43 15.18
CA ALA A 59 11.80 -2.95 14.19
C ALA A 59 12.88 -2.09 14.84
N GLU A 60 14.14 -2.29 14.46
CA GLU A 60 15.30 -1.63 15.06
C GLU A 60 16.22 -0.99 14.01
N LYS A 61 17.22 -0.25 14.46
CA LYS A 61 18.18 0.42 13.60
C LYS A 61 18.83 -0.55 12.60
N GLY A 62 18.66 -0.25 11.32
CA GLY A 62 19.17 -1.07 10.21
C GLY A 62 18.08 -1.80 9.46
N ASP A 63 16.90 -1.93 10.04
CA ASP A 63 15.74 -2.50 9.36
C ASP A 63 15.17 -1.55 8.30
N PHE A 64 14.40 -2.12 7.39
CA PHE A 64 13.67 -1.41 6.36
C PHE A 64 12.19 -1.80 6.41
N VAL A 65 11.31 -0.79 6.48
CA VAL A 65 9.86 -0.97 6.48
C VAL A 65 9.27 -0.29 5.26
N TYR A 66 8.46 -1.03 4.50
CA TYR A 66 7.66 -0.49 3.41
C TYR A 66 6.18 -0.50 3.78
N PHE A 67 5.55 0.66 3.70
CA PHE A 67 4.13 0.83 3.94
C PHE A 67 3.38 1.02 2.61
N ASP A 68 2.38 0.18 2.38
CA ASP A 68 1.44 0.28 1.27
C ASP A 68 0.00 0.34 1.82
N PRO A 69 -0.38 1.45 2.47
CA PRO A 69 -1.70 1.59 3.08
C PRO A 69 -2.78 1.72 2.01
N PRO A 70 -4.06 1.57 2.36
CA PRO A 70 -5.14 2.08 1.52
C PRO A 70 -4.91 3.56 1.22
N TYR A 71 -4.79 3.90 -0.07
CA TYR A 71 -4.45 5.25 -0.52
C TYR A 71 -5.55 6.24 -0.16
N ASP A 72 -5.14 7.43 0.23
CA ASP A 72 -6.06 8.55 0.43
C ASP A 72 -6.75 8.94 -0.90
N SER A 73 -7.93 9.54 -0.80
CA SER A 73 -8.71 9.96 -1.96
C SER A 73 -9.41 11.28 -1.66
N PRO A 74 -9.39 12.26 -2.59
CA PRO A 74 -10.09 13.54 -2.44
C PRO A 74 -11.60 13.40 -2.19
N ASN A 75 -12.17 12.26 -2.63
CA ASN A 75 -13.59 11.93 -2.48
C ASN A 75 -13.86 11.02 -1.27
N CYS A 76 -12.92 10.89 -0.35
CA CYS A 76 -13.03 10.04 0.81
C CYS A 76 -14.03 10.58 1.83
N THR A 77 -15.32 10.49 1.51
CA THR A 77 -16.34 10.41 2.53
C THR A 77 -16.30 8.99 3.12
N ASN A 78 -15.40 8.77 4.07
CA ASN A 78 -15.41 7.68 5.06
C ASN A 78 -15.37 6.21 4.60
N PHE A 79 -15.08 5.84 3.35
CA PHE A 79 -15.09 4.42 2.95
C PHE A 79 -14.05 4.05 1.89
N THR A 80 -12.82 3.79 2.30
CA THR A 80 -12.00 2.81 1.57
C THR A 80 -12.35 1.42 2.12
N GLY A 81 -13.09 0.62 1.35
CA GLY A 81 -13.82 -0.56 1.79
C GLY A 81 -13.01 -1.82 2.09
N TYR A 82 -11.79 -1.71 2.63
CA TYR A 82 -10.95 -2.86 2.97
C TYR A 82 -11.04 -3.28 4.44
N GLN A 83 -11.54 -2.40 5.32
CA GLN A 83 -11.81 -2.73 6.73
C GLN A 83 -13.20 -2.22 7.12
N ALA A 84 -13.84 -2.88 8.09
CA ALA A 84 -15.01 -2.34 8.77
C ALA A 84 -14.59 -1.06 9.53
N GLY A 85 -14.87 0.11 8.95
CA GLY A 85 -14.43 1.42 9.45
C GLY A 85 -13.54 2.22 8.49
N GLY A 86 -12.98 1.60 7.42
CA GLY A 86 -12.10 2.25 6.45
C GLY A 86 -10.71 2.60 7.00
N PHE A 87 -9.83 3.12 6.12
CA PHE A 87 -8.54 3.71 6.51
C PHE A 87 -8.66 5.22 6.31
N ASP A 88 -9.11 5.92 7.36
CA ASP A 88 -9.45 7.33 7.34
C ASP A 88 -8.23 8.24 7.59
N HIS A 89 -8.45 9.56 7.61
CA HIS A 89 -7.40 10.53 7.89
C HIS A 89 -6.74 10.34 9.27
N LYS A 90 -7.48 9.81 10.27
CA LYS A 90 -6.89 9.47 11.57
C LYS A 90 -5.90 8.31 11.46
N SER A 91 -6.25 7.31 10.65
CA SER A 91 -5.36 6.18 10.36
C SER A 91 -4.12 6.62 9.57
N GLN A 92 -4.28 7.55 8.62
CA GLN A 92 -3.14 8.15 7.89
C GLN A 92 -2.23 8.95 8.85
N THR A 93 -2.81 9.73 9.77
CA THR A 93 -2.05 10.48 10.78
C THR A 93 -1.30 9.53 11.72
N LEU A 94 -1.97 8.46 12.19
CA LEU A 94 -1.32 7.45 13.02
C LEU A 94 -0.16 6.77 12.28
N LEU A 95 -0.34 6.47 10.99
CA LEU A 95 0.73 5.89 10.17
C LEU A 95 1.93 6.83 10.07
N ARG A 96 1.70 8.15 9.87
CA ARG A 96 2.76 9.15 9.91
C ARG A 96 3.49 9.14 11.27
N ASP A 97 2.75 9.08 12.39
CA ASP A 97 3.34 9.06 13.74
C ASP A 97 4.20 7.81 13.95
N VAL A 98 3.76 6.65 13.48
CA VAL A 98 4.55 5.41 13.49
C VAL A 98 5.82 5.56 12.64
N MET A 99 5.74 6.18 11.47
CA MET A 99 6.92 6.44 10.63
C MET A 99 7.90 7.41 11.29
N VAL A 100 7.41 8.40 12.04
CA VAL A 100 8.25 9.31 12.85
C VAL A 100 8.98 8.55 13.94
N ASP A 101 8.28 7.72 14.72
CA ASP A 101 8.88 6.88 15.76
C ASP A 101 9.96 5.95 15.18
N LEU A 102 9.66 5.25 14.11
CA LEU A 102 10.62 4.38 13.41
C LEU A 102 11.84 5.16 12.92
N THR A 103 11.65 6.40 12.42
CA THR A 103 12.74 7.28 12.00
C THR A 103 13.66 7.63 13.17
N ASP A 104 13.09 7.98 14.32
CA ASP A 104 13.84 8.30 15.53
C ASP A 104 14.61 7.09 16.09
N ARG A 105 14.10 5.89 15.85
CA ARG A 105 14.77 4.60 16.16
C ARG A 105 15.84 4.22 15.13
N GLY A 106 15.97 4.95 14.01
CA GLY A 106 16.96 4.70 12.96
C GLY A 106 16.56 3.60 11.97
N VAL A 107 15.27 3.27 11.91
CA VAL A 107 14.67 2.38 10.91
C VAL A 107 14.48 3.15 9.61
N LYS A 108 14.75 2.52 8.48
CA LYS A 108 14.47 3.12 7.16
C LYS A 108 13.02 2.84 6.75
N CYS A 109 12.29 3.90 6.43
CA CYS A 109 10.90 3.82 6.03
C CYS A 109 10.70 4.31 4.59
N LEU A 110 9.88 3.60 3.85
CA LEU A 110 9.32 4.01 2.56
C LEU A 110 7.81 3.79 2.60
N MET A 111 7.04 4.76 2.13
CA MET A 111 5.59 4.65 1.98
C MET A 111 5.18 5.07 0.58
N SER A 112 4.21 4.37 -0.02
CA SER A 112 3.48 4.82 -1.20
C SER A 112 2.10 5.33 -0.81
N ASN A 113 1.62 6.39 -1.46
CA ASN A 113 0.27 6.91 -1.26
C ASN A 113 -0.18 7.77 -2.48
N ALA A 114 -1.45 8.21 -2.48
CA ALA A 114 -1.92 9.20 -3.44
C ALA A 114 -1.37 10.59 -3.09
N ALA A 115 -1.07 11.39 -4.11
CA ALA A 115 -0.62 12.78 -3.95
C ALA A 115 -1.81 13.71 -3.64
N THR A 116 -2.51 13.48 -2.54
CA THR A 116 -3.58 14.36 -2.08
C THR A 116 -3.02 15.51 -1.23
N ASP A 117 -3.73 16.65 -1.20
CA ASP A 117 -3.33 17.78 -0.37
C ASP A 117 -3.16 17.37 1.10
N PHE A 118 -4.03 16.49 1.60
CA PHE A 118 -3.95 15.99 2.97
C PHE A 118 -2.64 15.22 3.22
N ILE A 119 -2.28 14.27 2.35
CA ILE A 119 -1.04 13.48 2.51
C ILE A 119 0.20 14.39 2.38
N ILE A 120 0.20 15.31 1.41
CA ILE A 120 1.30 16.25 1.23
C ILE A 120 1.47 17.11 2.49
N GLN A 121 0.38 17.74 2.98
CA GLN A 121 0.42 18.56 4.19
C GLN A 121 0.92 17.78 5.40
N LEU A 122 0.44 16.55 5.57
CA LEU A 122 0.79 15.70 6.71
C LEU A 122 2.31 15.43 6.82
N PHE A 123 3.01 15.33 5.70
CA PHE A 123 4.44 15.02 5.66
C PHE A 123 5.33 16.24 5.36
N GLU A 124 4.89 17.22 4.60
CA GLU A 124 5.65 18.44 4.30
C GLU A 124 5.60 19.48 5.43
N GLU A 125 4.45 19.67 6.07
CA GLU A 125 4.28 20.70 7.10
C GLU A 125 4.56 20.16 8.50
N GLU A 126 4.07 18.95 8.81
CA GLU A 126 4.14 18.43 10.18
C GLU A 126 5.38 17.56 10.46
N ALA A 127 6.07 17.10 9.41
CA ALA A 127 7.25 16.24 9.55
C ALA A 127 8.34 16.50 8.48
N SER A 128 8.44 17.73 7.98
CA SER A 128 9.28 18.12 6.83
C SER A 128 10.77 17.86 7.01
N ASP A 129 11.27 17.87 8.24
CA ASP A 129 12.67 17.62 8.56
C ASP A 129 13.06 16.13 8.55
N LYS A 130 12.09 15.25 8.57
CA LYS A 130 12.29 13.79 8.64
C LYS A 130 12.09 13.05 7.34
N PHE A 131 11.27 13.59 6.42
CA PHE A 131 10.85 12.88 5.22
C PHE A 131 11.14 13.64 3.92
N LYS A 132 11.32 12.88 2.87
CA LYS A 132 11.45 13.35 1.48
C LYS A 132 10.30 12.79 0.68
N ILE A 133 9.61 13.66 -0.04
CA ILE A 133 8.48 13.30 -0.90
C ILE A 133 8.96 13.30 -2.35
N GLU A 134 8.70 12.22 -3.05
CA GLU A 134 8.98 12.06 -4.48
C GLU A 134 7.68 11.78 -5.22
N TYR A 135 7.37 12.60 -6.23
CA TYR A 135 6.17 12.44 -7.04
C TYR A 135 6.41 11.45 -8.16
N VAL A 136 5.52 10.47 -8.28
CA VAL A 136 5.58 9.42 -9.29
C VAL A 136 4.30 9.41 -10.10
N SER A 137 4.43 9.45 -11.42
CA SER A 137 3.28 9.33 -12.31
C SER A 137 2.99 7.86 -12.57
N ALA A 138 1.93 7.32 -11.98
CA ALA A 138 1.52 5.94 -12.14
C ALA A 138 0.40 5.80 -13.17
N ASN A 139 0.49 4.78 -14.01
CA ASN A 139 -0.58 4.42 -14.93
C ASN A 139 -1.53 3.43 -14.24
N ARG A 140 -2.75 3.85 -13.91
CA ARG A 140 -3.79 2.92 -13.46
C ARG A 140 -4.38 2.17 -14.65
N THR A 141 -4.01 0.91 -14.80
CA THR A 141 -4.53 -0.01 -15.84
C THR A 141 -5.81 -0.72 -15.41
N ILE A 142 -6.14 -0.72 -14.12
CA ILE A 142 -7.29 -1.44 -13.55
C ILE A 142 -8.20 -0.45 -12.83
N GLY A 143 -9.42 -0.30 -13.35
CA GLY A 143 -10.48 0.50 -12.74
C GLY A 143 -11.85 0.01 -13.21
N SER A 144 -12.87 0.09 -12.35
CA SER A 144 -14.26 -0.29 -12.67
C SER A 144 -14.91 0.65 -13.69
N ASN A 145 -14.43 1.89 -13.83
CA ASN A 145 -14.86 2.87 -14.83
C ASN A 145 -13.74 3.15 -15.81
N VAL A 146 -14.09 3.27 -17.10
CA VAL A 146 -13.15 3.60 -18.17
C VAL A 146 -12.54 4.99 -17.95
N ASP A 147 -13.30 5.93 -17.40
CA ASP A 147 -12.87 7.30 -17.10
C ASP A 147 -11.92 7.41 -15.90
N SER A 148 -11.80 6.35 -15.11
CA SER A 148 -10.82 6.27 -14.01
C SER A 148 -9.45 5.70 -14.43
N ARG A 149 -9.28 5.38 -15.71
CA ARG A 149 -8.01 4.92 -16.29
C ARG A 149 -7.24 6.13 -16.79
N GLY A 150 -6.26 6.59 -16.02
CA GLY A 150 -5.46 7.74 -16.37
C GLY A 150 -4.16 7.76 -15.57
N LYS A 151 -3.35 8.77 -15.80
CA LYS A 151 -2.21 9.07 -14.94
C LYS A 151 -2.76 9.56 -13.60
N VAL A 152 -2.33 8.94 -12.54
CA VAL A 152 -2.59 9.36 -11.17
C VAL A 152 -1.26 9.73 -10.56
N ASP A 153 -1.19 10.91 -9.98
CA ASP A 153 0.00 11.32 -9.26
C ASP A 153 0.01 10.57 -7.93
N GLU A 154 1.06 9.81 -7.74
CA GLU A 154 1.36 9.08 -6.50
C GLU A 154 2.58 9.70 -5.85
N VAL A 155 2.76 9.47 -4.58
CA VAL A 155 3.95 9.89 -3.84
C VAL A 155 4.65 8.70 -3.22
N LEU A 156 5.98 8.77 -3.23
CA LEU A 156 6.86 7.95 -2.42
C LEU A 156 7.45 8.83 -1.33
N ILE A 157 7.21 8.45 -0.08
CA ILE A 157 7.66 9.19 1.10
C ILE A 157 8.68 8.35 1.83
N ARG A 158 9.88 8.89 2.06
CA ARG A 158 11.00 8.17 2.67
C ARG A 158 11.80 9.03 3.63
N ASN A 159 12.42 8.41 4.62
CA ASN A 159 13.27 9.05 5.62
C ASN A 159 14.79 8.87 5.39
N TYR A 160 15.21 8.44 4.22
CA TYR A 160 16.61 8.19 3.90
C TYR A 160 17.02 8.75 2.54
N ASP A 161 18.32 8.95 2.33
CA ASP A 161 18.87 9.36 1.04
C ASP A 161 19.07 8.16 0.12
N LEU A 162 18.71 8.33 -1.17
CA LEU A 162 19.11 7.41 -2.21
C LEU A 162 20.62 7.62 -2.46
N ARG A 163 21.42 6.56 -2.25
CA ARG A 163 22.79 6.58 -2.73
C ARG A 163 22.76 6.39 -4.23
N ILE A 164 23.00 7.46 -4.98
CA ILE A 164 23.31 7.33 -6.41
C ILE A 164 24.76 6.85 -6.45
N SER A 165 24.96 5.57 -6.76
CA SER A 165 26.29 4.96 -7.02
C SER A 165 26.70 5.25 -8.44
#